data_767eeb66d4f106c45cd8e2f6f3f7f24d
#
_entry.id   767eeb66d4f106c45cd8e2f6f3f7f24d
#
_cell.length_a   1.000
_cell.length_b   1.000
_cell.length_c   1.000
_cell.angle_alpha   90.00
_cell.angle_beta   90.00
_cell.angle_gamma   90.00
#
_symmetry.space_group_name_H-M   'P 1'
#
loop_
_entity.id
_entity.type
_entity.pdbx_description
1 polymer ?
#
loop_
_entity_poly.entity_id
_entity_poly.type
_entity_poly.pdbx_seq_one_letter_code
_entity_poly.pdbx_strand_id
1 'polypeptide(L)'
;KAGLETGDVIIEFNDVNINSVDHLRNTVSSSKPNKSYELVVIRDGRKKKLDVVLEAMPSDETLLSSNESTNTNELGIEVSELTRSNRRKFGIKNNEQGVIVTKVNPGSPADNTGIEVGDIITRVGTKKCRTSGEFQKLLKETKRKNMVMLHLKRDGAARYLTLELDD
;
A
#
# COMPACT_ATOMS: atom_id res chain seq x y z
N LYS A 1 3.27 -19.42 -10.78
CA LYS A 1 4.45 -19.71 -11.66
C LYS A 1 3.90 -20.26 -12.97
N ALA A 2 3.77 -19.42 -13.99
CA ALA A 2 3.07 -19.73 -15.24
C ALA A 2 3.96 -20.46 -16.29
N GLY A 3 5.18 -20.86 -15.95
CA GLY A 3 6.09 -21.52 -16.89
C GLY A 3 6.65 -20.61 -18.00
N LEU A 4 6.47 -19.29 -17.88
CA LEU A 4 7.10 -18.31 -18.77
C LEU A 4 8.59 -18.20 -18.46
N GLU A 5 9.39 -18.09 -19.53
CA GLU A 5 10.85 -17.93 -19.45
C GLU A 5 11.29 -16.67 -20.19
N THR A 6 12.46 -16.18 -19.80
CA THR A 6 13.06 -15.03 -20.51
C THR A 6 13.36 -15.42 -21.96
N GLY A 7 12.87 -14.64 -22.90
CA GLY A 7 12.98 -14.92 -24.34
C GLY A 7 11.70 -15.42 -25.00
N ASP A 8 10.64 -15.66 -24.21
CA ASP A 8 9.32 -15.99 -24.75
C ASP A 8 8.69 -14.78 -25.43
N VAL A 9 8.15 -14.98 -26.63
CA VAL A 9 7.34 -13.98 -27.34
C VAL A 9 5.88 -14.39 -27.24
N ILE A 10 5.08 -13.63 -26.51
CA ILE A 10 3.64 -13.86 -26.36
C ILE A 10 2.94 -13.45 -27.65
N ILE A 11 2.20 -14.36 -28.26
CA ILE A 11 1.46 -14.12 -29.52
C ILE A 11 -0.05 -14.23 -29.36
N GLU A 12 -0.54 -14.92 -28.30
CA GLU A 12 -1.96 -15.11 -28.09
C GLU A 12 -2.26 -15.30 -26.62
N PHE A 13 -3.38 -14.76 -26.15
CA PHE A 13 -3.90 -14.90 -24.81
C PHE A 13 -5.41 -15.13 -24.86
N ASN A 14 -5.88 -16.30 -24.38
CA ASN A 14 -7.29 -16.70 -24.36
C ASN A 14 -8.00 -16.47 -25.72
N ASP A 15 -7.45 -17.05 -26.78
CA ASP A 15 -7.92 -16.94 -28.18
C ASP A 15 -7.85 -15.50 -28.78
N VAL A 16 -7.22 -14.55 -28.09
CA VAL A 16 -6.98 -13.18 -28.58
C VAL A 16 -5.54 -13.02 -29.03
N ASN A 17 -5.34 -12.67 -30.32
CA ASN A 17 -4.01 -12.39 -30.82
C ASN A 17 -3.41 -11.13 -30.19
N ILE A 18 -2.22 -11.26 -29.64
CA ILE A 18 -1.49 -10.18 -28.98
C ILE A 18 -0.44 -9.61 -29.94
N ASN A 19 -0.54 -8.32 -30.22
CA ASN A 19 0.34 -7.60 -31.16
C ASN A 19 1.21 -6.54 -30.48
N SER A 20 0.97 -6.24 -29.22
CA SER A 20 1.75 -5.28 -28.43
C SER A 20 1.67 -5.57 -26.93
N VAL A 21 2.61 -5.02 -26.18
CA VAL A 21 2.62 -5.12 -24.72
C VAL A 21 1.37 -4.46 -24.10
N ASP A 22 0.95 -3.31 -24.64
CA ASP A 22 -0.24 -2.60 -24.16
C ASP A 22 -1.52 -3.41 -24.47
N HIS A 23 -1.58 -4.08 -25.62
CA HIS A 23 -2.69 -4.96 -25.95
C HIS A 23 -2.79 -6.14 -24.99
N LEU A 24 -1.66 -6.80 -24.68
CA LEU A 24 -1.62 -7.84 -23.65
C LEU A 24 -2.08 -7.34 -22.30
N ARG A 25 -1.56 -6.18 -21.86
CA ARG A 25 -1.91 -5.56 -20.58
C ARG A 25 -3.41 -5.28 -20.47
N ASN A 26 -4.01 -4.71 -21.51
CA ASN A 26 -5.45 -4.41 -21.53
C ASN A 26 -6.30 -5.68 -21.51
N THR A 27 -5.90 -6.71 -22.30
CA THR A 27 -6.62 -7.99 -22.39
C THR A 27 -6.54 -8.73 -21.04
N VAL A 28 -5.37 -8.77 -20.40
CA VAL A 28 -5.19 -9.37 -19.06
C VAL A 28 -5.98 -8.61 -18.00
N SER A 29 -5.97 -7.27 -18.03
CA SER A 29 -6.70 -6.43 -17.06
C SER A 29 -8.23 -6.57 -17.19
N SER A 30 -8.74 -6.88 -18.38
CA SER A 30 -10.15 -7.13 -18.63
C SER A 30 -10.59 -8.56 -18.29
N SER A 31 -9.64 -9.43 -17.98
CA SER A 31 -9.90 -10.84 -17.68
C SER A 31 -10.20 -11.04 -16.19
N LYS A 32 -11.05 -12.02 -15.87
CA LYS A 32 -11.42 -12.30 -14.47
C LYS A 32 -10.25 -12.93 -13.70
N PRO A 33 -9.91 -12.44 -12.50
CA PRO A 33 -8.88 -13.07 -11.68
C PRO A 33 -9.31 -14.46 -11.17
N ASN A 34 -8.34 -15.24 -10.73
CA ASN A 34 -8.51 -16.61 -10.23
C ASN A 34 -9.10 -17.60 -11.24
N LYS A 35 -8.90 -17.34 -12.53
CA LYS A 35 -9.20 -18.27 -13.63
C LYS A 35 -7.94 -18.65 -14.36
N SER A 36 -7.94 -19.85 -14.93
CA SER A 36 -6.91 -20.32 -15.85
C SER A 36 -7.23 -19.84 -17.26
N TYR A 37 -6.20 -19.36 -17.96
CA TYR A 37 -6.26 -18.88 -19.34
C TYR A 37 -5.14 -19.52 -20.14
N GLU A 38 -5.42 -19.85 -21.41
CA GLU A 38 -4.40 -20.33 -22.32
C GLU A 38 -3.55 -19.15 -22.84
N LEU A 39 -2.24 -19.30 -22.74
CA LEU A 39 -1.25 -18.37 -23.28
C LEU A 39 -0.43 -19.08 -24.33
N VAL A 40 -0.35 -18.54 -25.54
CA VAL A 40 0.50 -19.07 -26.60
C VAL A 40 1.75 -18.20 -26.72
N VAL A 41 2.90 -18.82 -26.59
CA VAL A 41 4.20 -18.16 -26.74
C VAL A 41 5.03 -18.81 -27.84
N ILE A 42 5.95 -18.05 -28.41
CA ILE A 42 7.02 -18.58 -29.25
C ILE A 42 8.28 -18.66 -28.38
N ARG A 43 8.81 -19.88 -28.24
CA ARG A 43 10.08 -20.18 -27.57
C ARG A 43 10.95 -20.98 -28.53
N ASP A 44 12.17 -20.51 -28.80
CA ASP A 44 13.11 -21.13 -29.75
C ASP A 44 12.49 -21.40 -31.14
N GLY A 45 11.67 -20.45 -31.62
CA GLY A 45 10.98 -20.54 -32.91
C GLY A 45 9.79 -21.50 -32.94
N ARG A 46 9.40 -22.10 -31.83
CA ARG A 46 8.26 -23.03 -31.73
C ARG A 46 7.14 -22.47 -30.87
N LYS A 47 5.90 -22.69 -31.31
CA LYS A 47 4.72 -22.34 -30.52
C LYS A 47 4.57 -23.29 -29.34
N LYS A 48 4.42 -22.74 -28.14
CA LYS A 48 4.09 -23.46 -26.91
C LYS A 48 2.82 -22.89 -26.30
N LYS A 49 1.95 -23.76 -25.82
CA LYS A 49 0.75 -23.41 -25.05
C LYS A 49 1.08 -23.55 -23.56
N LEU A 50 0.75 -22.56 -22.79
CA LEU A 50 0.95 -22.51 -21.35
C LEU A 50 -0.38 -22.14 -20.70
N ASP A 51 -0.75 -22.88 -19.64
CA ASP A 51 -1.88 -22.50 -18.79
C ASP A 51 -1.42 -21.54 -17.72
N VAL A 52 -1.96 -20.33 -17.72
CA VAL A 52 -1.63 -19.28 -16.76
C VAL A 52 -2.86 -19.00 -15.88
N VAL A 53 -2.68 -19.05 -14.58
CA VAL A 53 -3.69 -18.58 -13.64
C VAL A 53 -3.41 -17.11 -13.39
N LEU A 54 -4.39 -16.25 -13.71
CA LEU A 54 -4.30 -14.85 -13.36
C LEU A 54 -4.62 -14.73 -11.87
N GLU A 55 -3.61 -14.43 -11.08
CA GLU A 55 -3.84 -13.91 -9.74
C GLU A 55 -4.36 -12.47 -9.88
N ALA A 56 -5.30 -12.06 -9.01
CA ALA A 56 -5.67 -10.66 -8.95
C ALA A 56 -4.41 -9.86 -8.70
N MET A 57 -3.92 -9.17 -9.73
CA MET A 57 -2.94 -8.11 -9.47
C MET A 57 -3.66 -7.12 -8.55
N PRO A 58 -3.08 -6.71 -7.42
CA PRO A 58 -3.59 -5.54 -6.75
C PRO A 58 -3.63 -4.45 -7.82
N SER A 59 -4.84 -4.06 -8.25
CA SER A 59 -5.00 -2.89 -9.11
C SER A 59 -4.33 -1.73 -8.39
N ASP A 60 -3.86 -0.71 -9.13
CA ASP A 60 -3.43 0.55 -8.50
C ASP A 60 -4.52 1.08 -7.54
N GLU A 61 -5.81 0.77 -7.77
CA GLU A 61 -6.90 0.94 -6.80
C GLU A 61 -6.81 -0.04 -5.62
N THR A 62 -6.28 -1.27 -5.79
CA THR A 62 -6.04 -2.22 -4.69
C THR A 62 -4.67 -1.96 -4.04
N LEU A 63 -3.72 -1.36 -4.75
CA LEU A 63 -2.52 -0.75 -4.14
C LEU A 63 -2.88 0.59 -3.45
N LEU A 64 -3.96 1.25 -3.88
CA LEU A 64 -4.61 2.35 -3.16
C LEU A 64 -5.52 1.81 -2.04
N SER A 65 -6.00 0.56 -2.12
CA SER A 65 -6.83 -0.10 -1.10
C SER A 65 -6.04 -1.03 -0.18
N SER A 66 -4.83 -1.45 -0.54
CA SER A 66 -3.83 -2.01 0.38
C SER A 66 -2.91 -0.92 0.98
N ASN A 67 -3.00 0.32 0.54
CA ASN A 67 -3.00 1.49 1.39
C ASN A 67 -4.34 1.48 2.13
N GLU A 68 -4.62 0.47 2.94
CA GLU A 68 -5.63 0.60 3.97
C GLU A 68 -5.26 1.89 4.70
N SER A 69 -5.95 2.96 4.31
CA SER A 69 -6.20 4.08 5.20
C SER A 69 -6.85 3.41 6.38
N THR A 70 -6.04 3.01 7.35
CA THR A 70 -6.53 2.48 8.58
C THR A 70 -7.26 3.63 9.20
N ASN A 71 -8.59 3.63 9.04
CA ASN A 71 -9.46 4.47 9.85
C ASN A 71 -9.17 4.08 11.29
N THR A 72 -8.24 4.78 11.90
CA THR A 72 -8.02 4.70 13.33
C THR A 72 -9.10 5.57 13.95
N ASN A 73 -10.32 5.05 13.95
CA ASN A 73 -11.50 5.76 14.45
C ASN A 73 -11.32 6.30 15.87
N GLU A 74 -10.42 5.72 16.64
CA GLU A 74 -10.14 6.13 18.03
C GLU A 74 -9.26 7.37 18.14
N LEU A 75 -8.24 7.52 17.29
CA LEU A 75 -7.41 8.72 17.24
C LEU A 75 -7.95 9.77 16.27
N GLY A 76 -8.83 9.36 15.36
CA GLY A 76 -9.35 10.22 14.29
C GLY A 76 -8.35 10.56 13.21
N ILE A 77 -7.37 9.69 12.95
CA ILE A 77 -6.41 9.87 11.86
C ILE A 77 -6.44 8.69 10.88
N GLU A 78 -6.19 9.01 9.62
CA GLU A 78 -5.85 8.01 8.61
C GLU A 78 -4.35 8.08 8.33
N VAL A 79 -3.71 6.91 8.30
CA VAL A 79 -2.28 6.80 8.00
C VAL A 79 -2.05 5.91 6.79
N SER A 80 -1.00 6.20 6.05
CA SER A 80 -0.58 5.44 4.86
C SER A 80 0.91 5.18 4.89
N GLU A 81 1.36 4.23 4.10
CA GLU A 81 2.79 3.93 3.96
C GLU A 81 3.52 5.01 3.17
N LEU A 82 4.83 5.15 3.42
CA LEU A 82 5.72 6.07 2.71
C LEU A 82 6.10 5.51 1.32
N THR A 83 5.09 5.31 0.45
CA THR A 83 5.28 4.93 -0.95
C THR A 83 5.98 6.05 -1.73
N ARG A 84 6.50 5.73 -2.94
CA ARG A 84 7.06 6.77 -3.84
C ARG A 84 6.04 7.87 -4.16
N SER A 85 4.77 7.51 -4.33
CA SER A 85 3.69 8.46 -4.60
C SER A 85 3.48 9.41 -3.42
N ASN A 86 3.33 8.86 -2.20
CA ASN A 86 3.13 9.66 -1.00
C ASN A 86 4.35 10.55 -0.71
N ARG A 87 5.58 10.04 -0.91
CA ARG A 87 6.79 10.85 -0.77
C ARG A 87 6.81 12.07 -1.69
N ARG A 88 6.40 11.89 -2.96
CA ARG A 88 6.29 13.00 -3.92
C ARG A 88 5.19 13.97 -3.54
N LYS A 89 4.01 13.46 -3.17
CA LYS A 89 2.84 14.28 -2.80
C LYS A 89 3.11 15.19 -1.61
N PHE A 90 3.84 14.69 -0.60
CA PHE A 90 4.10 15.38 0.66
C PHE A 90 5.54 15.90 0.79
N GLY A 91 6.37 15.86 -0.27
CA GLY A 91 7.73 16.37 -0.25
C GLY A 91 8.70 15.63 0.69
N ILE A 92 8.43 14.34 0.97
CA ILE A 92 9.16 13.57 1.98
C ILE A 92 10.48 13.02 1.41
N LYS A 93 11.57 13.17 2.15
CA LYS A 93 12.89 12.65 1.77
C LYS A 93 12.90 11.12 1.76
N ASN A 94 13.74 10.54 0.88
CA ASN A 94 13.80 9.08 0.68
C ASN A 94 14.32 8.30 1.90
N ASN A 95 15.06 8.94 2.80
CA ASN A 95 15.62 8.33 4.01
C ASN A 95 14.65 8.31 5.20
N GLU A 96 13.48 8.93 5.11
CA GLU A 96 12.50 8.92 6.18
C GLU A 96 11.81 7.55 6.28
N GLN A 97 11.52 7.11 7.50
CA GLN A 97 10.82 5.86 7.81
C GLN A 97 9.66 6.15 8.73
N GLY A 98 8.56 5.40 8.54
CA GLY A 98 7.34 5.57 9.31
C GLY A 98 6.10 5.45 8.45
N VAL A 99 4.97 5.89 8.97
CA VAL A 99 3.71 6.05 8.25
C VAL A 99 3.33 7.52 8.19
N ILE A 100 2.74 7.94 7.09
CA ILE A 100 2.30 9.32 6.88
C ILE A 100 0.85 9.49 7.27
N VAL A 101 0.51 10.57 7.95
CA VAL A 101 -0.86 10.99 8.22
C VAL A 101 -1.46 11.60 6.95
N THR A 102 -2.51 10.99 6.43
CA THR A 102 -3.18 11.40 5.20
C THR A 102 -4.47 12.17 5.44
N LYS A 103 -5.06 11.99 6.64
CA LYS A 103 -6.27 12.71 7.06
C LYS A 103 -6.29 12.81 8.59
N VAL A 104 -6.84 13.90 9.08
CA VAL A 104 -7.14 14.13 10.50
C VAL A 104 -8.60 14.57 10.59
N ASN A 105 -9.38 13.91 11.44
CA ASN A 105 -10.78 14.25 11.64
C ASN A 105 -10.88 15.46 12.59
N PRO A 106 -11.59 16.53 12.21
CA PRO A 106 -11.75 17.68 13.08
C PRO A 106 -12.40 17.30 14.43
N GLY A 107 -11.89 17.85 15.51
CA GLY A 107 -12.37 17.57 16.88
C GLY A 107 -11.96 16.22 17.45
N SER A 108 -11.15 15.44 16.73
CA SER A 108 -10.62 14.16 17.22
C SER A 108 -9.49 14.36 18.25
N PRO A 109 -9.15 13.33 19.05
CA PRO A 109 -7.98 13.39 19.94
C PRO A 109 -6.68 13.79 19.23
N ALA A 110 -6.50 13.36 17.98
CA ALA A 110 -5.33 13.74 17.19
C ALA A 110 -5.33 15.22 16.77
N ASP A 111 -6.48 15.75 16.36
CA ASP A 111 -6.66 17.15 16.02
C ASP A 111 -6.40 18.05 17.23
N ASN A 112 -7.00 17.70 18.38
CA ASN A 112 -6.82 18.42 19.65
C ASN A 112 -5.37 18.42 20.13
N THR A 113 -4.59 17.40 19.76
CA THR A 113 -3.17 17.28 20.13
C THR A 113 -2.25 17.95 19.09
N GLY A 114 -2.80 18.45 17.99
CA GLY A 114 -2.06 19.17 16.94
C GLY A 114 -1.34 18.25 15.95
N ILE A 115 -1.85 17.05 15.71
CA ILE A 115 -1.43 16.20 14.58
C ILE A 115 -2.02 16.79 13.30
N GLU A 116 -1.20 16.87 12.24
CA GLU A 116 -1.61 17.42 10.95
C GLU A 116 -1.35 16.43 9.81
N VAL A 117 -2.07 16.63 8.71
CA VAL A 117 -1.82 15.91 7.46
C VAL A 117 -0.40 16.20 6.97
N GLY A 118 0.35 15.15 6.65
CA GLY A 118 1.77 15.26 6.28
C GLY A 118 2.74 14.88 7.40
N ASP A 119 2.28 14.76 8.64
CA ASP A 119 3.12 14.25 9.73
C ASP A 119 3.53 12.81 9.49
N ILE A 120 4.79 12.48 9.78
CA ILE A 120 5.33 11.13 9.69
C ILE A 120 5.41 10.53 11.08
N ILE A 121 4.59 9.53 11.37
CA ILE A 121 4.66 8.79 12.64
C ILE A 121 5.75 7.72 12.53
N THR A 122 6.77 7.82 13.37
CA THR A 122 7.94 6.93 13.34
C THR A 122 7.93 5.91 14.48
N ARG A 123 7.21 6.21 15.57
CA ARG A 123 7.06 5.31 16.71
C ARG A 123 5.68 5.48 17.36
N VAL A 124 5.21 4.37 17.95
CA VAL A 124 4.07 4.32 18.86
C VAL A 124 4.59 3.82 20.19
N GLY A 125 4.54 4.65 21.24
CA GLY A 125 5.25 4.40 22.49
C GLY A 125 6.76 4.29 22.25
N THR A 126 7.37 3.22 22.68
CA THR A 126 8.80 2.94 22.48
C THR A 126 9.12 2.15 21.21
N LYS A 127 8.11 1.60 20.54
CA LYS A 127 8.26 0.71 19.37
C LYS A 127 8.25 1.49 18.06
N LYS A 128 9.16 1.14 17.14
CA LYS A 128 9.18 1.71 15.80
C LYS A 128 8.00 1.20 14.99
N CYS A 129 7.49 2.05 14.10
CA CYS A 129 6.40 1.77 13.21
C CYS A 129 6.86 2.12 11.78
N ARG A 130 6.73 1.20 10.83
CA ARG A 130 7.15 1.37 9.43
C ARG A 130 6.01 1.15 8.44
N THR A 131 5.01 0.38 8.83
CA THR A 131 3.84 0.06 8.02
C THR A 131 2.56 0.45 8.75
N SER A 132 1.49 0.66 8.00
CA SER A 132 0.16 0.95 8.56
C SER A 132 -0.34 -0.20 9.44
N GLY A 133 -0.08 -1.45 9.06
CA GLY A 133 -0.41 -2.63 9.86
C GLY A 133 0.32 -2.67 11.21
N GLU A 134 1.63 -2.34 11.23
CA GLU A 134 2.39 -2.21 12.48
C GLU A 134 1.84 -1.09 13.36
N PHE A 135 1.48 0.05 12.76
CA PHE A 135 0.88 1.17 13.47
C PHE A 135 -0.40 0.75 14.20
N GLN A 136 -1.33 0.08 13.51
CA GLN A 136 -2.57 -0.43 14.12
C GLN A 136 -2.33 -1.42 15.25
N LYS A 137 -1.43 -2.39 14.99
CA LYS A 137 -1.08 -3.38 16.02
C LYS A 137 -0.56 -2.71 17.29
N LEU A 138 0.35 -1.75 17.14
CA LEU A 138 0.95 -1.02 18.25
C LEU A 138 -0.08 -0.16 18.99
N LEU A 139 -1.02 0.47 18.26
CA LEU A 139 -2.14 1.19 18.89
C LEU A 139 -2.98 0.26 19.76
N LYS A 140 -3.40 -0.89 19.23
CA LYS A 140 -4.18 -1.88 19.99
C LYS A 140 -3.46 -2.40 21.23
N GLU A 141 -2.13 -2.57 21.15
CA GLU A 141 -1.31 -2.96 22.30
C GLU A 141 -1.25 -1.86 23.38
N THR A 142 -1.30 -0.60 22.97
CA THR A 142 -1.17 0.56 23.87
C THR A 142 -2.52 0.97 24.49
N LYS A 143 -3.64 0.54 23.91
CA LYS A 143 -5.01 0.80 24.37
C LYS A 143 -5.23 0.51 25.86
N ARG A 144 -4.54 -0.48 26.40
CA ARG A 144 -4.64 -0.87 27.83
C ARG A 144 -4.20 0.23 28.81
N LYS A 145 -3.65 1.34 28.32
CA LYS A 145 -3.09 2.43 29.15
C LYS A 145 -3.85 3.74 29.04
N ASN A 146 -4.97 3.80 28.29
CA ASN A 146 -5.75 5.01 27.99
C ASN A 146 -4.92 6.20 27.45
N MET A 147 -3.63 5.99 27.18
CA MET A 147 -2.72 7.02 26.68
C MET A 147 -1.79 6.42 25.64
N VAL A 148 -1.64 7.10 24.50
CA VAL A 148 -0.73 6.73 23.44
C VAL A 148 0.28 7.85 23.22
N MET A 149 1.57 7.55 23.37
CA MET A 149 2.64 8.47 22.99
C MET A 149 3.04 8.19 21.54
N LEU A 150 2.97 9.20 20.71
CA LEU A 150 3.43 9.15 19.33
C LEU A 150 4.71 9.96 19.17
N HIS A 151 5.67 9.40 18.47
CA HIS A 151 6.84 10.11 17.98
C HIS A 151 6.65 10.37 16.49
N LEU A 152 6.56 11.62 16.12
CA LEU A 152 6.33 12.03 14.76
C LEU A 152 7.38 13.04 14.30
N LYS A 153 7.45 13.24 13.00
CA LYS A 153 8.28 14.24 12.34
C LYS A 153 7.41 15.10 11.45
N ARG A 154 7.60 16.41 11.53
CA ARG A 154 7.03 17.43 10.64
C ARG A 154 8.17 18.31 10.13
N ASP A 155 8.31 18.44 8.81
CA ASP A 155 9.37 19.21 8.15
C ASP A 155 10.78 18.87 8.63
N GLY A 156 11.02 17.61 8.97
CA GLY A 156 12.29 17.12 9.51
C GLY A 156 12.47 17.31 11.02
N ALA A 157 11.62 18.06 11.69
CA ALA A 157 11.64 18.23 13.15
C ALA A 157 10.91 17.10 13.86
N ALA A 158 11.56 16.49 14.86
CA ALA A 158 10.96 15.44 15.68
C ALA A 158 10.07 16.06 16.79
N ARG A 159 8.90 15.48 17.02
CA ARG A 159 7.94 15.86 18.07
C ARG A 159 7.45 14.62 18.80
N TYR A 160 7.14 14.78 20.08
CA TYR A 160 6.46 13.76 20.88
C TYR A 160 5.11 14.32 21.29
N LEU A 161 4.06 13.59 20.98
CA LEU A 161 2.70 13.92 21.38
C LEU A 161 2.11 12.77 22.17
N THR A 162 1.35 13.09 23.19
CA THR A 162 0.60 12.11 23.99
C THR A 162 -0.87 12.36 23.75
N LEU A 163 -1.58 11.31 23.33
CA LEU A 163 -3.02 11.34 23.10
C LEU A 163 -3.70 10.51 24.17
N GLU A 164 -4.76 11.04 24.73
CA GLU A 164 -5.70 10.28 25.55
C GLU A 164 -6.67 9.54 24.63
N LEU A 165 -6.93 8.28 24.92
CA LEU A 165 -7.94 7.48 24.26
C LEU A 165 -9.18 7.51 25.12
N ASP A 166 -10.26 8.08 24.60
CA ASP A 166 -11.56 8.01 25.26
C ASP A 166 -12.05 6.56 25.29
N ASP A 167 -12.63 6.15 26.43
CA ASP A 167 -13.22 4.82 26.65
C ASP A 167 -14.44 4.57 25.75
#